data_66d7d0ae2cbddf02ca12f1f36c58129f
#
_entry.id   66d7d0ae2cbddf02ca12f1f36c58129f
#
_cell.length_a   1.000
_cell.length_b   1.000
_cell.length_c   1.000
_cell.angle_alpha   90.00
_cell.angle_beta   90.00
_cell.angle_gamma   90.00
#
_symmetry.space_group_name_H-M   'P 1'
#
loop_
_entity.id
_entity.type
_entity.pdbx_description
1 polymer ?
#
loop_
_entity_poly.entity_id
_entity_poly.type
_entity_poly.pdbx_seq_one_letter_code
_entity_poly.pdbx_strand_id
1 'polypeptide(L)'
;MLPIPLPWLIVGVLVSLFGTYQVGHHYGWLERDGDMKIAIAKKNDEARAKEKELGEKLQDQETKLRKAQDDVKKKQSAMHELARTGRLRLPTASCPQANASTPIATGNPQSSQPDESELERQTIAALIDIAADGDKAIVKLNSCVAAYEEVRRLVNGQ
;
A
#
# COMPACT_ATOMS: atom_id res chain seq x y z
N MET A 1 -78.31 -12.47 -39.67
CA MET A 1 -76.85 -12.71 -39.64
C MET A 1 -76.26 -11.96 -40.84
N LEU A 2 -75.62 -10.79 -40.61
CA LEU A 2 -75.01 -10.04 -41.71
C LEU A 2 -73.72 -10.76 -42.14
N PRO A 3 -73.54 -11.08 -43.44
CA PRO A 3 -72.28 -11.66 -43.92
C PRO A 3 -71.19 -10.61 -43.86
N ILE A 4 -70.26 -10.81 -42.96
CA ILE A 4 -69.06 -9.96 -42.86
C ILE A 4 -68.27 -10.21 -44.13
N PRO A 5 -67.97 -9.18 -44.94
CA PRO A 5 -67.22 -9.39 -46.19
C PRO A 5 -65.78 -9.85 -45.86
N LEU A 6 -65.30 -10.85 -46.56
CA LEU A 6 -64.03 -11.53 -46.40
C LEU A 6 -62.86 -10.55 -46.18
N PRO A 7 -62.73 -9.37 -46.85
CA PRO A 7 -61.66 -8.42 -46.64
C PRO A 7 -61.65 -7.81 -45.22
N TRP A 8 -62.79 -7.65 -44.58
CA TRP A 8 -62.84 -7.08 -43.18
C TRP A 8 -62.36 -8.06 -42.12
N LEU A 9 -62.51 -9.38 -42.36
CA LEU A 9 -61.91 -10.43 -41.51
C LEU A 9 -60.40 -10.39 -41.59
N ILE A 10 -59.82 -10.22 -42.77
CA ILE A 10 -58.36 -10.12 -42.94
C ILE A 10 -57.82 -8.90 -42.24
N VAL A 11 -58.42 -7.74 -42.34
CA VAL A 11 -58.05 -6.52 -41.65
C VAL A 11 -58.13 -6.71 -40.13
N GLY A 12 -59.16 -7.32 -39.61
CA GLY A 12 -59.32 -7.62 -38.18
C GLY A 12 -58.19 -8.53 -37.66
N VAL A 13 -57.81 -9.55 -38.41
CA VAL A 13 -56.69 -10.43 -38.03
C VAL A 13 -55.37 -9.67 -38.05
N LEU A 14 -55.11 -8.84 -39.04
CA LEU A 14 -53.87 -8.04 -39.12
C LEU A 14 -53.77 -7.05 -37.98
N VAL A 15 -54.84 -6.34 -37.63
CA VAL A 15 -54.88 -5.41 -36.48
C VAL A 15 -54.65 -6.14 -35.17
N SER A 16 -55.25 -7.33 -34.99
CA SER A 16 -55.04 -8.15 -33.78
C SER A 16 -53.57 -8.63 -33.66
N LEU A 17 -52.96 -9.11 -34.75
CA LEU A 17 -51.56 -9.53 -34.75
C LEU A 17 -50.62 -8.35 -34.48
N PHE A 18 -50.87 -7.19 -35.09
CA PHE A 18 -50.07 -5.98 -34.83
C PHE A 18 -50.22 -5.50 -33.39
N GLY A 19 -51.41 -5.51 -32.83
CA GLY A 19 -51.69 -5.15 -31.45
C GLY A 19 -50.95 -6.06 -30.44
N THR A 20 -51.04 -7.40 -30.67
CA THR A 20 -50.33 -8.34 -29.78
C THR A 20 -48.80 -8.24 -29.91
N TYR A 21 -48.29 -7.96 -31.11
CA TYR A 21 -46.87 -7.71 -31.32
C TYR A 21 -46.36 -6.47 -30.55
N GLN A 22 -47.07 -5.35 -30.64
CA GLN A 22 -46.70 -4.12 -29.95
C GLN A 22 -46.76 -4.27 -28.43
N VAL A 23 -47.78 -4.91 -27.89
CA VAL A 23 -47.91 -5.18 -26.46
C VAL A 23 -46.79 -6.10 -25.97
N GLY A 24 -46.52 -7.19 -26.67
CA GLY A 24 -45.45 -8.14 -26.35
C GLY A 24 -44.07 -7.49 -26.40
N HIS A 25 -43.82 -6.65 -27.43
CA HIS A 25 -42.55 -5.92 -27.52
C HIS A 25 -42.36 -4.93 -26.36
N HIS A 26 -43.41 -4.20 -25.99
CA HIS A 26 -43.33 -3.22 -24.91
C HIS A 26 -43.09 -3.88 -23.52
N TYR A 27 -43.81 -4.94 -23.20
CA TYR A 27 -43.60 -5.69 -21.95
C TYR A 27 -42.26 -6.39 -21.92
N GLY A 28 -41.77 -6.98 -22.99
CA GLY A 28 -40.46 -7.60 -23.05
C GLY A 28 -39.31 -6.64 -22.86
N TRP A 29 -39.45 -5.36 -23.27
CA TRP A 29 -38.46 -4.30 -23.01
C TRP A 29 -38.46 -3.89 -21.57
N LEU A 30 -39.63 -3.71 -20.92
CA LEU A 30 -39.72 -3.33 -19.50
C LEU A 30 -39.10 -4.37 -18.59
N GLU A 31 -39.36 -5.66 -18.85
CA GLU A 31 -38.81 -6.74 -18.04
C GLU A 31 -37.29 -6.80 -18.15
N ARG A 32 -36.75 -6.72 -19.38
CA ARG A 32 -35.31 -6.70 -19.62
C ARG A 32 -34.61 -5.48 -18.99
N ASP A 33 -35.23 -4.31 -19.05
CA ASP A 33 -34.71 -3.07 -18.41
C ASP A 33 -34.71 -3.19 -16.89
N GLY A 34 -35.75 -3.82 -16.32
CA GLY A 34 -35.82 -4.15 -14.89
C GLY A 34 -34.68 -5.08 -14.45
N ASP A 35 -34.50 -6.18 -15.15
CA ASP A 35 -33.42 -7.15 -14.84
C ASP A 35 -32.03 -6.52 -14.96
N MET A 36 -31.81 -5.69 -16.00
CA MET A 36 -30.56 -4.97 -16.17
C MET A 36 -30.28 -4.01 -15.04
N LYS A 37 -31.28 -3.24 -14.58
CA LYS A 37 -31.16 -2.34 -13.44
C LYS A 37 -30.81 -3.09 -12.15
N ILE A 38 -31.45 -4.23 -11.90
CA ILE A 38 -31.15 -5.10 -10.75
C ILE A 38 -29.72 -5.64 -10.83
N ALA A 39 -29.30 -6.10 -12.01
CA ALA A 39 -27.94 -6.60 -12.22
C ALA A 39 -26.87 -5.51 -12.02
N ILE A 40 -27.13 -4.29 -12.52
CA ILE A 40 -26.25 -3.13 -12.31
C ILE A 40 -26.21 -2.75 -10.82
N ALA A 41 -27.37 -2.67 -10.14
CA ALA A 41 -27.43 -2.37 -8.71
C ALA A 41 -26.60 -3.39 -7.90
N LYS A 42 -26.80 -4.69 -8.16
CA LYS A 42 -26.03 -5.75 -7.51
C LYS A 42 -24.53 -5.61 -7.76
N LYS A 43 -24.10 -5.31 -8.99
CA LYS A 43 -22.67 -5.08 -9.29
C LYS A 43 -22.10 -3.86 -8.60
N ASN A 44 -22.89 -2.78 -8.48
CA ASN A 44 -22.49 -1.59 -7.73
C ASN A 44 -22.36 -1.87 -6.24
N ASP A 45 -23.27 -2.65 -5.66
CA ASP A 45 -23.19 -3.03 -4.25
C ASP A 45 -21.98 -3.95 -3.97
N GLU A 46 -21.71 -4.91 -4.85
CA GLU A 46 -20.51 -5.75 -4.79
C GLU A 46 -19.23 -4.89 -4.89
N ALA A 47 -19.19 -3.91 -5.81
CA ALA A 47 -18.06 -3.01 -5.97
C ALA A 47 -17.83 -2.15 -4.70
N ARG A 48 -18.88 -1.55 -4.17
CA ARG A 48 -18.82 -0.77 -2.91
C ARG A 48 -18.37 -1.61 -1.72
N ALA A 49 -18.83 -2.86 -1.63
CA ALA A 49 -18.39 -3.77 -0.57
C ALA A 49 -16.88 -4.06 -0.66
N LYS A 50 -16.38 -4.30 -1.89
CA LYS A 50 -14.94 -4.49 -2.13
C LYS A 50 -14.12 -3.23 -1.86
N GLU A 51 -14.60 -2.05 -2.25
CA GLU A 51 -13.95 -0.77 -1.96
C GLU A 51 -13.83 -0.54 -0.46
N LYS A 52 -14.90 -0.82 0.30
CA LYS A 52 -14.89 -0.70 1.76
C LYS A 52 -13.89 -1.66 2.39
N GLU A 53 -13.93 -2.94 2.00
CA GLU A 53 -12.98 -3.96 2.47
C GLU A 53 -11.53 -3.54 2.18
N LEU A 54 -11.26 -3.06 0.95
CA LEU A 54 -9.93 -2.58 0.57
C LEU A 54 -9.52 -1.38 1.43
N GLY A 55 -10.43 -0.42 1.65
CA GLY A 55 -10.17 0.75 2.49
C GLY A 55 -9.80 0.37 3.93
N GLU A 56 -10.53 -0.55 4.55
CA GLU A 56 -10.25 -1.05 5.90
C GLU A 56 -8.86 -1.74 5.98
N LYS A 57 -8.53 -2.56 4.98
CA LYS A 57 -7.24 -3.24 4.92
C LYS A 57 -6.06 -2.30 4.70
N LEU A 58 -6.22 -1.30 3.83
CA LEU A 58 -5.19 -0.28 3.62
C LEU A 58 -4.97 0.57 4.87
N GLN A 59 -6.02 0.90 5.60
CA GLN A 59 -5.92 1.62 6.88
C GLN A 59 -5.20 0.77 7.95
N ASP A 60 -5.46 -0.53 8.00
CA ASP A 60 -4.73 -1.46 8.89
C ASP A 60 -3.23 -1.52 8.52
N GLN A 61 -2.90 -1.61 7.23
CA GLN A 61 -1.51 -1.58 6.75
C GLN A 61 -0.83 -0.24 7.10
N GLU A 62 -1.51 0.89 6.94
CA GLU A 62 -0.97 2.19 7.34
C GLU A 62 -0.69 2.25 8.85
N THR A 63 -1.58 1.71 9.66
CA THR A 63 -1.40 1.64 11.11
C THR A 63 -0.20 0.77 11.49
N LYS A 64 -0.03 -0.37 10.83
CA LYS A 64 1.13 -1.25 11.00
C LYS A 64 2.43 -0.55 10.58
N LEU A 65 2.42 0.16 9.46
CA LEU A 65 3.56 0.94 8.99
C LEU A 65 3.97 2.01 10.01
N ARG A 66 3.01 2.78 10.53
CA ARG A 66 3.27 3.80 11.57
C ARG A 66 3.90 3.19 12.82
N LYS A 67 3.34 2.09 13.32
CA LYS A 67 3.90 1.37 14.48
C LYS A 67 5.33 0.91 14.21
N ALA A 68 5.60 0.30 13.06
CA ALA A 68 6.93 -0.15 12.71
C ALA A 68 7.93 1.01 12.59
N GLN A 69 7.52 2.15 12.05
CA GLN A 69 8.35 3.37 12.01
C GLN A 69 8.63 3.94 13.40
N ASP A 70 7.64 3.94 14.30
CA ASP A 70 7.82 4.38 15.67
C ASP A 70 8.76 3.44 16.45
N ASP A 71 8.69 2.14 16.20
CA ASP A 71 9.62 1.17 16.80
C ASP A 71 11.06 1.38 16.30
N VAL A 72 11.26 1.67 15.01
CA VAL A 72 12.58 2.04 14.47
C VAL A 72 13.10 3.31 15.16
N LYS A 73 12.27 4.36 15.28
CA LYS A 73 12.66 5.59 15.98
C LYS A 73 13.03 5.35 17.44
N LYS A 74 12.25 4.55 18.17
CA LYS A 74 12.56 4.19 19.57
C LYS A 74 13.89 3.47 19.68
N LYS A 75 14.14 2.48 18.81
CA LYS A 75 15.42 1.76 18.76
C LYS A 75 16.58 2.70 18.44
N GLN A 76 16.42 3.57 17.43
CA GLN A 76 17.41 4.58 17.07
C GLN A 76 17.76 5.48 18.28
N SER A 77 16.73 6.03 18.96
CA SER A 77 16.94 6.86 20.15
C SER A 77 17.66 6.11 21.28
N ALA A 78 17.31 4.86 21.52
CA ALA A 78 17.99 4.03 22.52
C ALA A 78 19.45 3.75 22.14
N MET A 79 19.74 3.49 20.87
CA MET A 79 21.12 3.29 20.39
C MET A 79 21.96 4.57 20.50
N HIS A 80 21.40 5.73 20.17
CA HIS A 80 22.07 7.03 20.38
C HIS A 80 22.40 7.26 21.85
N GLU A 81 21.48 6.93 22.77
CA GLU A 81 21.74 7.07 24.21
C GLU A 81 22.86 6.13 24.67
N LEU A 82 22.89 4.88 24.16
CA LEU A 82 24.00 3.96 24.46
C LEU A 82 25.33 4.44 23.87
N ALA A 83 25.33 5.04 22.67
CA ALA A 83 26.52 5.63 22.09
C ALA A 83 27.02 6.84 22.95
N ARG A 84 26.09 7.73 23.35
CA ARG A 84 26.39 8.91 24.16
C ARG A 84 26.96 8.54 25.53
N THR A 85 26.46 7.48 26.15
CA THR A 85 26.95 6.99 27.44
C THR A 85 28.22 6.14 27.35
N GLY A 86 28.79 5.95 26.12
CA GLY A 86 30.02 5.18 25.91
C GLY A 86 29.85 3.68 26.13
N ARG A 87 28.57 3.19 26.20
CA ARG A 87 28.25 1.76 26.37
C ARG A 87 28.29 0.99 25.05
N LEU A 88 28.19 1.69 23.91
CA LEU A 88 28.36 1.16 22.58
C LEU A 88 29.76 1.54 22.08
N ARG A 89 30.57 0.54 21.78
CA ARG A 89 31.92 0.73 21.22
C ARG A 89 32.05 -0.03 19.91
N LEU A 90 32.73 0.58 18.95
CA LEU A 90 33.13 -0.13 17.74
C LEU A 90 34.20 -1.17 18.10
N PRO A 91 34.13 -2.40 17.57
CA PRO A 91 35.28 -3.29 17.65
C PRO A 91 36.44 -2.60 16.92
N THR A 92 37.46 -2.18 17.68
CA THR A 92 38.70 -1.65 17.09
C THR A 92 39.29 -2.78 16.26
N ALA A 93 39.15 -2.69 14.93
CA ALA A 93 40.01 -3.46 14.05
C ALA A 93 41.43 -2.98 14.38
N SER A 94 42.18 -3.80 15.07
CA SER A 94 43.63 -3.60 15.20
C SER A 94 44.19 -3.67 13.79
N CYS A 95 44.28 -2.52 13.10
CA CYS A 95 45.18 -2.42 11.98
C CYS A 95 46.56 -2.82 12.50
N PRO A 96 47.24 -3.83 11.93
CA PRO A 96 48.61 -4.11 12.25
C PRO A 96 49.35 -2.80 12.02
N GLN A 97 49.82 -2.18 13.11
CA GLN A 97 50.69 -1.02 13.02
C GLN A 97 51.87 -1.43 12.16
N ALA A 98 51.94 -0.96 10.91
CA ALA A 98 53.15 -0.95 10.18
C ALA A 98 54.19 -0.23 11.06
N ASN A 99 55.20 -0.96 11.47
CA ASN A 99 56.27 -0.48 12.29
C ASN A 99 56.83 0.84 11.73
N ALA A 100 56.33 1.95 12.17
CA ALA A 100 56.92 3.25 11.98
C ALA A 100 57.78 3.54 13.19
N SER A 101 58.99 2.97 13.18
CA SER A 101 60.11 3.39 14.00
C SER A 101 60.52 4.78 13.54
N THR A 102 60.03 5.81 14.20
CA THR A 102 60.71 7.08 14.25
C THR A 102 60.29 7.85 15.50
N PRO A 103 61.16 8.00 16.49
CA PRO A 103 60.89 8.91 17.61
C PRO A 103 61.24 10.31 17.14
N ILE A 104 60.22 11.15 16.88
CA ILE A 104 60.45 12.58 16.80
C ILE A 104 59.78 13.20 18.01
N ALA A 105 60.68 13.70 18.82
CA ALA A 105 60.47 14.42 20.04
C ALA A 105 59.72 15.73 19.83
N THR A 106 59.02 16.11 20.91
CA THR A 106 58.86 17.47 21.39
C THR A 106 58.21 18.49 20.47
N GLY A 107 56.98 18.87 20.82
CA GLY A 107 56.51 20.16 20.42
C GLY A 107 54.98 20.35 20.51
N ASN A 108 54.57 20.85 21.67
CA ASN A 108 53.36 21.64 21.87
C ASN A 108 52.03 20.91 22.09
N PRO A 109 51.49 20.86 23.30
CA PRO A 109 50.15 20.33 23.58
C PRO A 109 49.12 21.45 23.42
N GLN A 110 48.81 21.82 22.20
CA GLN A 110 47.70 22.73 21.92
C GLN A 110 47.25 22.61 20.46
N SER A 111 47.03 21.40 20.03
CA SER A 111 46.15 21.17 18.88
C SER A 111 44.84 20.62 19.45
N SER A 112 43.74 21.33 19.22
CA SER A 112 42.38 20.91 19.47
C SER A 112 42.02 19.73 18.54
N GLN A 113 42.72 18.61 18.68
CA GLN A 113 42.23 17.36 18.09
C GLN A 113 41.01 16.98 18.92
N PRO A 114 39.86 16.77 18.30
CA PRO A 114 38.73 16.19 19.00
C PRO A 114 39.24 14.91 19.66
N ASP A 115 38.96 14.77 20.96
CA ASP A 115 39.34 13.61 21.74
C ASP A 115 38.97 12.36 20.94
N GLU A 116 39.87 11.41 20.80
CA GLU A 116 39.67 10.17 19.99
C GLU A 116 38.34 9.49 20.35
N SER A 117 37.95 9.60 21.64
CA SER A 117 36.69 9.15 22.16
C SER A 117 35.45 9.90 21.59
N GLU A 118 35.61 11.19 21.25
CA GLU A 118 34.54 12.00 20.70
C GLU A 118 34.35 11.69 19.19
N LEU A 119 35.43 11.50 18.45
CA LEU A 119 35.39 11.10 17.06
C LEU A 119 34.74 9.70 16.92
N GLU A 120 35.09 8.78 17.84
CA GLU A 120 34.47 7.47 17.89
C GLU A 120 32.93 7.58 18.11
N ARG A 121 32.49 8.39 19.06
CA ARG A 121 31.07 8.61 19.35
C ARG A 121 30.31 9.20 18.15
N GLN A 122 30.91 10.18 17.46
CA GLN A 122 30.31 10.78 16.29
C GLN A 122 30.19 9.76 15.14
N THR A 123 31.19 8.90 14.95
CA THR A 123 31.19 7.85 13.96
C THR A 123 30.09 6.81 14.26
N ILE A 124 29.97 6.39 15.52
CA ILE A 124 28.91 5.48 15.97
C ILE A 124 27.53 6.10 15.72
N ALA A 125 27.34 7.38 16.07
CA ALA A 125 26.09 8.07 15.84
C ALA A 125 25.71 8.11 14.35
N ALA A 126 26.65 8.42 13.47
CA ALA A 126 26.43 8.41 12.03
C ALA A 126 26.07 7.01 11.50
N LEU A 127 26.70 5.95 12.00
CA LEU A 127 26.37 4.57 11.63
C LEU A 127 24.97 4.17 12.10
N ILE A 128 24.54 4.59 13.30
CA ILE A 128 23.20 4.37 13.82
C ILE A 128 22.17 5.05 12.91
N ASP A 129 22.42 6.27 12.45
CA ASP A 129 21.52 7.00 11.58
C ASP A 129 21.39 6.33 10.22
N ILE A 130 22.50 5.89 9.61
CA ILE A 130 22.49 5.15 8.35
C ILE A 130 21.71 3.84 8.49
N ALA A 131 21.96 3.08 9.57
CA ALA A 131 21.24 1.83 9.82
C ALA A 131 19.74 2.08 10.02
N ALA A 132 19.36 3.12 10.79
CA ALA A 132 17.97 3.47 11.01
C ALA A 132 17.27 3.91 9.71
N ASP A 133 17.95 4.61 8.83
CA ASP A 133 17.39 4.99 7.52
C ASP A 133 17.23 3.78 6.59
N GLY A 134 18.15 2.83 6.65
CA GLY A 134 18.01 1.53 6.00
C GLY A 134 16.78 0.76 6.50
N ASP A 135 16.61 0.65 7.80
CA ASP A 135 15.44 0.00 8.41
C ASP A 135 14.13 0.68 8.01
N LYS A 136 14.07 2.01 8.01
CA LYS A 136 12.90 2.77 7.54
C LYS A 136 12.57 2.49 6.07
N ALA A 137 13.59 2.38 5.23
CA ALA A 137 13.41 2.04 3.80
C ALA A 137 12.85 0.62 3.62
N ILE A 138 13.39 -0.35 4.37
CA ILE A 138 12.90 -1.75 4.37
C ILE A 138 11.46 -1.82 4.84
N VAL A 139 11.12 -1.14 5.94
CA VAL A 139 9.74 -1.10 6.48
C VAL A 139 8.76 -0.52 5.44
N LYS A 140 9.13 0.57 4.76
CA LYS A 140 8.31 1.16 3.70
C LYS A 140 8.15 0.22 2.51
N LEU A 141 9.22 -0.43 2.07
CA LEU A 141 9.17 -1.39 0.97
C LEU A 141 8.25 -2.56 1.29
N ASN A 142 8.42 -3.17 2.45
CA ASN A 142 7.57 -4.29 2.88
C ASN A 142 6.10 -3.91 2.98
N SER A 143 5.80 -2.70 3.48
CA SER A 143 4.43 -2.18 3.52
C SER A 143 3.84 -1.97 2.11
N CYS A 144 4.64 -1.46 1.17
CA CYS A 144 4.24 -1.27 -0.22
C CYS A 144 3.95 -2.62 -0.91
N VAL A 145 4.82 -3.61 -0.71
CA VAL A 145 4.64 -4.98 -1.24
C VAL A 145 3.37 -5.61 -0.66
N ALA A 146 3.17 -5.52 0.65
CA ALA A 146 1.98 -6.06 1.31
C ALA A 146 0.69 -5.40 0.79
N ALA A 147 0.68 -4.08 0.61
CA ALA A 147 -0.46 -3.37 0.04
C ALA A 147 -0.73 -3.78 -1.41
N TYR A 148 0.32 -3.94 -2.23
CA TYR A 148 0.19 -4.40 -3.61
C TYR A 148 -0.38 -5.81 -3.69
N GLU A 149 0.10 -6.74 -2.88
CA GLU A 149 -0.38 -8.12 -2.85
C GLU A 149 -1.85 -8.20 -2.41
N GLU A 150 -2.26 -7.36 -1.45
CA GLU A 150 -3.64 -7.29 -1.00
C GLU A 150 -4.57 -6.77 -2.11
N VAL A 151 -4.18 -5.70 -2.80
CA VAL A 151 -4.94 -5.18 -3.95
C VAL A 151 -5.03 -6.24 -5.06
N ARG A 152 -3.91 -6.89 -5.37
CA ARG A 152 -3.86 -7.95 -6.39
C ARG A 152 -4.79 -9.11 -6.04
N ARG A 153 -4.83 -9.53 -4.78
CA ARG A 153 -5.71 -10.59 -4.28
C ARG A 153 -7.19 -10.22 -4.46
N LEU A 154 -7.56 -9.00 -4.07
CA LEU A 154 -8.95 -8.53 -4.17
C LEU A 154 -9.41 -8.37 -5.63
N VAL A 155 -8.52 -7.90 -6.51
CA VAL A 155 -8.85 -7.71 -7.92
C VAL A 155 -8.92 -9.04 -8.66
N ASN A 156 -8.01 -9.97 -8.40
CA ASN A 156 -7.94 -11.25 -9.10
C ASN A 156 -8.81 -12.36 -8.47
N GLY A 157 -9.41 -12.12 -7.30
CA GLY A 157 -10.28 -13.09 -6.63
C GLY A 157 -9.56 -14.30 -6.05
N GLN A 158 -8.26 -14.18 -5.78
CA GLN A 158 -7.42 -15.23 -5.15
C GLN A 158 -7.14 -14.92 -3.69
#